data_d068cb78a29179cd668066cc2b91b020
#
_entry.id   d068cb78a29179cd668066cc2b91b020
#
_cell.length_a   1.000
_cell.length_b   1.000
_cell.length_c   1.000
_cell.angle_alpha   90.00
_cell.angle_beta   90.00
_cell.angle_gamma   90.00
#
_symmetry.space_group_name_H-M   'P 1'
#
loop_
_entity.id
_entity.type
_entity.pdbx_description
1 polymer ?
#
loop_
_entity_poly.entity_id
_entity_poly.type
_entity_poly.pdbx_seq_one_letter_code
_entity_poly.pdbx_strand_id
1 'polypeptide(L)'
;MLRLDRVEISQGTFRLTADWQVSAGEKVAMIGPSGAGQSTLLMALAGFVPYAGKVLWQGGDLGPMPPGERPLSILFQDQNLFPHLTVAQNLGLGISPRLRLGAEDHARIETTLQRVGLGGMGARKPGQLSGGQIGRAALARALLRARPILLLDEPFAALGPALKAEMLDLVAETAAETGATVLMVTHDPADARRFAGLTVLVEAGIAHAPQPTADLFANPPPALQAYLGQ
;
A
#
# COMPACT_ATOMS: atom_id res chain seq x y z
N MET A 1 -5.43 -14.67 -5.99
CA MET A 1 -6.71 -14.03 -5.68
C MET A 1 -6.71 -13.67 -4.20
N LEU A 2 -6.98 -12.42 -3.87
CA LEU A 2 -7.26 -11.93 -2.52
C LEU A 2 -8.78 -11.87 -2.35
N ARG A 3 -9.34 -12.50 -1.30
CA ARG A 3 -10.77 -12.48 -0.99
C ARG A 3 -11.00 -12.05 0.45
N LEU A 4 -11.90 -11.11 0.63
CA LEU A 4 -12.49 -10.74 1.90
C LEU A 4 -13.89 -11.40 1.95
N ASP A 5 -14.06 -12.36 2.84
CA ASP A 5 -15.32 -13.11 2.99
C ASP A 5 -16.01 -12.61 4.26
N ARG A 6 -16.99 -11.74 4.08
CA ARG A 6 -17.79 -11.13 5.16
C ARG A 6 -16.91 -10.55 6.28
N VAL A 7 -15.87 -9.83 5.89
CA VAL A 7 -14.99 -9.15 6.85
C VAL A 7 -15.77 -8.04 7.54
N GLU A 8 -15.76 -8.05 8.86
CA GLU A 8 -16.34 -7.01 9.70
C GLU A 8 -15.30 -6.53 10.71
N ILE A 9 -15.04 -5.22 10.71
CA ILE A 9 -14.13 -4.54 11.64
C ILE A 9 -14.97 -3.68 12.57
N SER A 10 -14.76 -3.81 13.88
CA SER A 10 -15.47 -3.05 14.92
C SER A 10 -14.48 -2.46 15.90
N GLN A 11 -14.51 -1.13 16.09
CA GLN A 11 -13.68 -0.41 17.04
C GLN A 11 -14.54 0.68 17.75
N GLY A 12 -15.00 0.41 18.96
CA GLY A 12 -15.94 1.27 19.64
C GLY A 12 -17.24 1.43 18.85
N THR A 13 -17.56 2.65 18.44
CA THR A 13 -18.71 2.96 17.58
C THR A 13 -18.43 2.79 16.08
N PHE A 14 -17.16 2.69 15.68
CA PHE A 14 -16.79 2.53 14.28
C PHE A 14 -17.05 1.08 13.82
N ARG A 15 -17.67 0.96 12.64
CA ARG A 15 -17.88 -0.32 11.96
C ARG A 15 -17.53 -0.18 10.49
N LEU A 16 -16.90 -1.22 9.93
CA LEU A 16 -16.59 -1.33 8.50
C LEU A 16 -16.81 -2.76 8.06
N THR A 17 -17.52 -2.93 6.95
CA THR A 17 -17.75 -4.24 6.33
C THR A 17 -17.13 -4.31 4.95
N ALA A 18 -16.63 -5.50 4.56
CA ALA A 18 -16.10 -5.77 3.24
C ALA A 18 -16.37 -7.22 2.85
N ASP A 19 -16.98 -7.43 1.68
CA ASP A 19 -17.25 -8.74 1.11
C ASP A 19 -17.02 -8.71 -0.40
N TRP A 20 -15.78 -8.96 -0.83
CA TRP A 20 -15.37 -8.88 -2.23
C TRP A 20 -14.05 -9.63 -2.47
N GLN A 21 -13.67 -9.71 -3.75
CA GLN A 21 -12.41 -10.35 -4.15
C GLN A 21 -11.76 -9.61 -5.32
N VAL A 22 -10.43 -9.77 -5.44
CA VAL A 22 -9.63 -9.28 -6.57
C VAL A 22 -8.67 -10.38 -7.03
N SER A 23 -8.37 -10.38 -8.33
CA SER A 23 -7.41 -11.31 -8.90
C SER A 23 -5.98 -11.02 -8.43
N ALA A 24 -5.10 -12.02 -8.48
CA ALA A 24 -3.68 -11.78 -8.26
C ALA A 24 -3.12 -10.88 -9.37
N GLY A 25 -2.22 -9.97 -9.02
CA GLY A 25 -1.60 -9.01 -9.95
C GLY A 25 -2.45 -7.76 -10.22
N GLU A 26 -3.66 -7.66 -9.68
CA GLU A 26 -4.49 -6.46 -9.82
C GLU A 26 -3.95 -5.29 -9.02
N LYS A 27 -4.13 -4.09 -9.59
CA LYS A 27 -3.87 -2.81 -8.92
C LYS A 27 -5.21 -2.18 -8.56
N VAL A 28 -5.44 -1.99 -7.28
CA VAL A 28 -6.71 -1.51 -6.70
C VAL A 28 -6.46 -0.21 -5.95
N ALA A 29 -7.18 0.85 -6.31
CA ALA A 29 -7.26 2.06 -5.49
C ALA A 29 -8.40 1.94 -4.48
N MET A 30 -8.22 2.52 -3.31
CA MET A 30 -9.25 2.66 -2.28
C MET A 30 -9.46 4.14 -2.03
N ILE A 31 -10.67 4.62 -2.28
CA ILE A 31 -11.04 6.03 -2.14
C ILE A 31 -12.29 6.20 -1.26
N GLY A 32 -12.46 7.37 -0.71
CA GLY A 32 -13.62 7.74 0.08
C GLY A 32 -13.32 8.89 1.04
N PRO A 33 -14.32 9.38 1.76
CA PRO A 33 -14.15 10.47 2.73
C PRO A 33 -13.11 10.15 3.80
N SER A 34 -12.44 11.17 4.31
CA SER A 34 -11.51 11.01 5.43
C SER A 34 -12.24 10.37 6.63
N GLY A 35 -11.59 9.40 7.26
CA GLY A 35 -12.17 8.66 8.38
C GLY A 35 -13.17 7.55 7.98
N ALA A 36 -13.43 7.29 6.69
CA ALA A 36 -14.33 6.22 6.27
C ALA A 36 -13.78 4.81 6.52
N GLY A 37 -12.48 4.65 6.82
CA GLY A 37 -11.89 3.39 7.26
C GLY A 37 -10.96 2.70 6.28
N GLN A 38 -10.51 3.37 5.22
CA GLN A 38 -9.59 2.81 4.24
C GLN A 38 -8.30 2.28 4.90
N SER A 39 -7.62 3.11 5.69
CA SER A 39 -6.42 2.72 6.45
C SER A 39 -6.72 1.61 7.46
N THR A 40 -7.89 1.65 8.11
CA THR A 40 -8.32 0.60 9.05
C THR A 40 -8.47 -0.74 8.35
N LEU A 41 -9.01 -0.76 7.12
CA LEU A 41 -9.10 -1.98 6.30
C LEU A 41 -7.70 -2.50 5.93
N LEU A 42 -6.79 -1.64 5.49
CA LEU A 42 -5.41 -2.05 5.22
C LEU A 42 -4.72 -2.63 6.47
N MET A 43 -4.94 -2.00 7.64
CA MET A 43 -4.41 -2.49 8.93
C MET A 43 -4.98 -3.85 9.31
N ALA A 44 -6.27 -4.10 9.05
CA ALA A 44 -6.90 -5.40 9.27
C ALA A 44 -6.33 -6.48 8.33
N LEU A 45 -6.19 -6.17 7.04
CA LEU A 45 -5.52 -7.05 6.07
C LEU A 45 -4.08 -7.37 6.48
N ALA A 46 -3.37 -6.40 7.04
CA ALA A 46 -2.01 -6.58 7.54
C ALA A 46 -1.94 -7.34 8.89
N GLY A 47 -3.07 -7.54 9.58
CA GLY A 47 -3.15 -8.27 10.84
C GLY A 47 -2.91 -7.44 12.10
N PHE A 48 -2.93 -6.11 11.99
CA PHE A 48 -2.77 -5.19 13.13
C PHE A 48 -4.11 -4.85 13.80
N VAL A 49 -5.22 -5.00 13.09
CA VAL A 49 -6.57 -4.74 13.58
C VAL A 49 -7.37 -6.04 13.51
N PRO A 50 -8.03 -6.46 14.62
CA PRO A 50 -8.88 -7.65 14.61
C PRO A 50 -10.12 -7.44 13.74
N TYR A 51 -10.61 -8.52 13.14
CA TYR A 51 -11.83 -8.55 12.33
C TYR A 51 -12.56 -9.88 12.51
N ALA A 52 -13.87 -9.89 12.25
CA ALA A 52 -14.65 -11.10 12.04
C ALA A 52 -14.68 -11.43 10.52
N GLY A 53 -15.11 -12.63 10.17
CA GLY A 53 -15.06 -13.14 8.79
C GLY A 53 -13.70 -13.73 8.43
N LYS A 54 -13.36 -13.74 7.13
CA LYS A 54 -12.09 -14.34 6.65
C LYS A 54 -11.40 -13.44 5.62
N VAL A 55 -10.09 -13.39 5.69
CA VAL A 55 -9.22 -12.84 4.63
C VAL A 55 -8.43 -13.99 4.04
N LEU A 56 -8.66 -14.27 2.76
CA LEU A 56 -8.05 -15.40 2.07
C LEU A 56 -7.08 -14.90 0.99
N TRP A 57 -5.89 -15.48 0.97
CA TRP A 57 -4.94 -15.32 -0.12
C TRP A 57 -4.68 -16.67 -0.78
N GLN A 58 -4.98 -16.79 -2.09
CA GLN A 58 -4.85 -18.04 -2.85
C GLN A 58 -5.49 -19.26 -2.15
N GLY A 59 -6.62 -19.03 -1.47
CA GLY A 59 -7.35 -20.05 -0.72
C GLY A 59 -6.89 -20.27 0.73
N GLY A 60 -5.71 -19.78 1.11
CA GLY A 60 -5.20 -19.83 2.49
C GLY A 60 -5.75 -18.69 3.35
N ASP A 61 -6.24 -19.01 4.56
CA ASP A 61 -6.75 -18.03 5.52
C ASP A 61 -5.58 -17.30 6.19
N LEU A 62 -5.58 -15.97 6.10
CA LEU A 62 -4.59 -15.10 6.74
C LEU A 62 -4.92 -14.79 8.21
N GLY A 63 -6.15 -15.07 8.67
CA GLY A 63 -6.60 -14.76 10.03
C GLY A 63 -5.68 -15.29 11.12
N PRO A 64 -5.28 -16.58 11.10
CA PRO A 64 -4.37 -17.13 12.11
C PRO A 64 -2.92 -16.63 12.04
N MET A 65 -2.53 -15.97 10.93
CA MET A 65 -1.15 -15.54 10.72
C MET A 65 -0.87 -14.20 11.43
N PRO A 66 0.22 -14.09 12.22
CA PRO A 66 0.66 -12.82 12.74
C PRO A 66 1.14 -11.88 11.62
N PRO A 67 1.15 -10.55 11.81
CA PRO A 67 1.47 -9.57 10.75
C PRO A 67 2.78 -9.85 10.01
N GLY A 68 3.83 -10.28 10.73
CA GLY A 68 5.15 -10.54 10.13
C GLY A 68 5.20 -11.74 9.19
N GLU A 69 4.27 -12.69 9.32
CA GLU A 69 4.21 -13.94 8.55
C GLU A 69 3.26 -13.86 7.36
N ARG A 70 2.35 -12.88 7.33
CA ARG A 70 1.43 -12.68 6.20
C ARG A 70 2.21 -12.44 4.90
N PRO A 71 1.73 -12.97 3.77
CA PRO A 71 2.40 -12.82 2.46
C PRO A 71 2.21 -11.41 1.89
N LEU A 72 2.48 -10.38 2.69
CA LEU A 72 2.29 -9.00 2.28
C LEU A 72 3.40 -8.06 2.79
N SER A 73 3.54 -6.94 2.09
CA SER A 73 4.28 -5.75 2.54
C SER A 73 3.28 -4.63 2.77
N ILE A 74 3.55 -3.77 3.76
CA ILE A 74 2.76 -2.58 4.02
C ILE A 74 3.65 -1.36 4.13
N LEU A 75 3.24 -0.28 3.49
CA LEU A 75 3.75 1.07 3.69
C LEU A 75 2.69 1.88 4.42
N PHE A 76 3.00 2.26 5.65
CA PHE A 76 2.13 3.09 6.49
C PHE A 76 2.25 4.57 6.12
N GLN A 77 1.23 5.34 6.39
CA GLN A 77 1.21 6.79 6.20
C GLN A 77 2.39 7.48 6.93
N ASP A 78 2.73 7.04 8.14
CA ASP A 78 3.86 7.59 8.94
C ASP A 78 5.25 7.15 8.45
N GLN A 79 5.32 6.39 7.36
CA GLN A 79 6.55 5.98 6.65
C GLN A 79 7.61 5.21 7.46
N ASN A 80 7.50 5.12 8.76
CA ASN A 80 8.18 4.28 9.77
C ASN A 80 9.60 3.78 9.43
N LEU A 81 10.54 4.67 9.06
CA LEU A 81 11.95 4.32 8.99
C LEU A 81 12.56 4.28 10.41
N PHE A 82 13.48 3.36 10.63
CA PHE A 82 14.24 3.27 11.89
C PHE A 82 15.28 4.38 11.95
N PRO A 83 15.17 5.36 12.88
CA PRO A 83 15.99 6.56 12.86
C PRO A 83 17.47 6.31 13.19
N HIS A 84 17.78 5.22 13.86
CA HIS A 84 19.14 4.82 14.23
C HIS A 84 19.89 4.09 13.11
N LEU A 85 19.18 3.56 12.11
CA LEU A 85 19.72 2.87 10.95
C LEU A 85 19.94 3.82 9.78
N THR A 86 20.92 3.51 8.92
CA THR A 86 21.10 4.23 7.65
C THR A 86 19.95 3.90 6.69
N VAL A 87 19.81 4.68 5.60
CA VAL A 87 18.84 4.43 4.55
C VAL A 87 19.05 3.04 3.94
N ALA A 88 20.29 2.67 3.60
CA ALA A 88 20.57 1.34 3.06
C ALA A 88 20.23 0.22 4.05
N GLN A 89 20.49 0.40 5.34
CA GLN A 89 20.10 -0.55 6.38
C GLN A 89 18.58 -0.65 6.52
N ASN A 90 17.86 0.47 6.47
CA ASN A 90 16.40 0.46 6.46
C ASN A 90 15.84 -0.34 5.28
N LEU A 91 16.37 -0.15 4.08
CA LEU A 91 16.01 -0.93 2.90
C LEU A 91 16.37 -2.40 3.08
N GLY A 92 17.55 -2.67 3.65
CA GLY A 92 18.02 -4.03 3.93
C GLY A 92 17.11 -4.84 4.84
N LEU A 93 16.35 -4.19 5.75
CA LEU A 93 15.32 -4.85 6.56
C LEU A 93 14.18 -5.42 5.71
N GLY A 94 13.94 -4.89 4.52
CA GLY A 94 12.99 -5.47 3.56
C GLY A 94 13.44 -6.84 3.05
N ILE A 95 14.74 -7.06 2.93
CA ILE A 95 15.34 -8.31 2.47
C ILE A 95 15.56 -9.27 3.65
N SER A 96 16.22 -8.79 4.69
CA SER A 96 16.60 -9.58 5.87
C SER A 96 16.34 -8.82 7.17
N PRO A 97 15.41 -9.27 8.03
CA PRO A 97 15.14 -8.63 9.33
C PRO A 97 16.34 -8.57 10.26
N ARG A 98 17.35 -9.42 10.03
CA ARG A 98 18.58 -9.45 10.82
C ARG A 98 19.74 -8.74 10.16
N LEU A 99 19.51 -8.05 9.03
CA LEU A 99 20.52 -7.37 8.21
C LEU A 99 21.71 -8.29 7.82
N ARG A 100 21.45 -9.57 7.65
CA ARG A 100 22.42 -10.51 7.08
C ARG A 100 22.32 -10.42 5.56
N LEU A 101 23.12 -9.52 4.99
CA LEU A 101 23.05 -9.13 3.58
C LEU A 101 24.32 -9.61 2.86
N GLY A 102 24.14 -10.23 1.70
CA GLY A 102 25.22 -10.57 0.78
C GLY A 102 25.53 -9.46 -0.23
N ALA A 103 26.50 -9.68 -1.08
CA ALA A 103 26.88 -8.71 -2.12
C ALA A 103 25.72 -8.43 -3.11
N GLU A 104 24.95 -9.44 -3.48
CA GLU A 104 23.77 -9.31 -4.33
C GLU A 104 22.69 -8.44 -3.68
N ASP A 105 22.44 -8.61 -2.37
CA ASP A 105 21.48 -7.81 -1.63
C ASP A 105 21.89 -6.31 -1.60
N HIS A 106 23.17 -6.04 -1.42
CA HIS A 106 23.70 -4.66 -1.49
C HIS A 106 23.50 -4.06 -2.87
N ALA A 107 23.73 -4.82 -3.94
CA ALA A 107 23.50 -4.37 -5.32
C ALA A 107 22.00 -4.08 -5.56
N ARG A 108 21.11 -4.94 -5.09
CA ARG A 108 19.64 -4.71 -5.15
C ARG A 108 19.21 -3.46 -4.40
N ILE A 109 19.78 -3.22 -3.21
CA ILE A 109 19.51 -2.02 -2.41
C ILE A 109 19.92 -0.77 -3.20
N GLU A 110 21.14 -0.76 -3.76
CA GLU A 110 21.65 0.40 -4.50
C GLU A 110 20.82 0.67 -5.77
N THR A 111 20.49 -0.37 -6.54
CA THR A 111 19.59 -0.26 -7.70
C THR A 111 18.23 0.31 -7.30
N THR A 112 17.65 -0.16 -6.19
CA THR A 112 16.36 0.34 -5.73
C THR A 112 16.46 1.79 -5.27
N LEU A 113 17.53 2.19 -4.60
CA LEU A 113 17.78 3.59 -4.23
C LEU A 113 17.85 4.49 -5.47
N GLN A 114 18.49 4.04 -6.55
CA GLN A 114 18.51 4.78 -7.81
C GLN A 114 17.11 4.91 -8.42
N ARG A 115 16.33 3.83 -8.47
CA ARG A 115 14.95 3.82 -9.00
C ARG A 115 14.02 4.80 -8.25
N VAL A 116 14.19 4.98 -6.93
CA VAL A 116 13.40 5.94 -6.15
C VAL A 116 14.04 7.34 -6.06
N GLY A 117 15.08 7.62 -6.86
CA GLY A 117 15.76 8.91 -6.89
C GLY A 117 16.51 9.26 -5.59
N LEU A 118 17.06 8.24 -4.91
CA LEU A 118 17.87 8.37 -3.69
C LEU A 118 19.30 7.81 -3.88
N GLY A 119 19.79 7.69 -5.13
CA GLY A 119 21.13 7.22 -5.43
C GLY A 119 22.19 8.01 -4.64
N GLY A 120 23.19 7.33 -4.07
CA GLY A 120 24.23 7.92 -3.25
C GLY A 120 23.79 8.36 -1.83
N MET A 121 22.52 8.15 -1.43
CA MET A 121 22.03 8.52 -0.10
C MET A 121 22.01 7.35 0.88
N GLY A 122 22.47 6.17 0.49
CA GLY A 122 22.39 4.96 1.28
C GLY A 122 23.04 5.04 2.66
N ALA A 123 24.12 5.83 2.81
CA ALA A 123 24.83 6.03 4.07
C ALA A 123 24.16 7.05 5.01
N ARG A 124 23.21 7.86 4.53
CA ARG A 124 22.49 8.85 5.36
C ARG A 124 21.56 8.18 6.35
N LYS A 125 21.24 8.87 7.45
CA LYS A 125 20.17 8.50 8.38
C LYS A 125 18.87 9.23 8.03
N PRO A 126 17.70 8.68 8.43
CA PRO A 126 16.40 9.32 8.15
C PRO A 126 16.31 10.80 8.54
N GLY A 127 16.90 11.21 9.67
CA GLY A 127 16.94 12.61 10.09
C GLY A 127 17.71 13.56 9.17
N GLN A 128 18.43 13.04 8.18
CA GLN A 128 19.16 13.82 7.15
C GLN A 128 18.40 13.88 5.82
N LEU A 129 17.18 13.38 5.78
CA LEU A 129 16.33 13.34 4.60
C LEU A 129 15.15 14.32 4.74
N SER A 130 14.65 14.82 3.61
CA SER A 130 13.36 15.51 3.58
C SER A 130 12.21 14.51 3.73
N GLY A 131 10.99 14.98 4.07
CA GLY A 131 9.81 14.13 4.20
C GLY A 131 9.54 13.30 2.96
N GLY A 132 9.62 13.89 1.77
CA GLY A 132 9.46 13.16 0.51
C GLY A 132 10.56 12.13 0.25
N GLN A 133 11.80 12.37 0.71
CA GLN A 133 12.88 11.38 0.64
C GLN A 133 12.66 10.22 1.62
N ILE A 134 12.13 10.50 2.81
CA ILE A 134 11.75 9.46 3.79
C ILE A 134 10.67 8.56 3.19
N GLY A 135 9.62 9.12 2.56
CA GLY A 135 8.57 8.35 1.90
C GLY A 135 9.09 7.43 0.80
N ARG A 136 9.98 7.94 -0.05
CA ARG A 136 10.60 7.15 -1.11
C ARG A 136 11.50 6.02 -0.57
N ALA A 137 12.24 6.26 0.51
CA ALA A 137 13.03 5.22 1.17
C ALA A 137 12.14 4.14 1.81
N ALA A 138 11.02 4.53 2.42
CA ALA A 138 10.05 3.60 2.99
C ALA A 138 9.36 2.75 1.90
N LEU A 139 9.00 3.37 0.76
CA LEU A 139 8.50 2.65 -0.42
C LEU A 139 9.55 1.65 -0.93
N ALA A 140 10.79 2.07 -1.11
CA ALA A 140 11.88 1.22 -1.55
C ALA A 140 12.06 -0.01 -0.65
N ARG A 141 11.95 0.15 0.67
CA ARG A 141 11.97 -0.95 1.63
C ARG A 141 10.80 -1.92 1.40
N ALA A 142 9.59 -1.40 1.18
CA ALA A 142 8.41 -2.21 0.95
C ALA A 142 8.52 -3.01 -0.36
N LEU A 143 9.05 -2.40 -1.43
CA LEU A 143 9.28 -3.06 -2.72
C LEU A 143 10.35 -4.17 -2.62
N LEU A 144 11.46 -3.91 -1.93
CA LEU A 144 12.54 -4.90 -1.74
C LEU A 144 12.09 -6.15 -0.98
N ARG A 145 11.04 -6.04 -0.16
CA ARG A 145 10.45 -7.19 0.54
C ARG A 145 9.82 -8.19 -0.43
N ALA A 146 9.47 -7.78 -1.66
CA ALA A 146 8.98 -8.61 -2.76
C ALA A 146 7.88 -9.60 -2.35
N ARG A 147 6.88 -9.14 -1.59
CA ARG A 147 5.73 -9.97 -1.20
C ARG A 147 4.64 -9.91 -2.27
N PRO A 148 3.83 -10.98 -2.40
CA PRO A 148 2.79 -11.04 -3.44
C PRO A 148 1.63 -10.08 -3.23
N ILE A 149 1.51 -9.45 -2.05
CA ILE A 149 0.55 -8.38 -1.77
C ILE A 149 1.32 -7.16 -1.27
N LEU A 150 1.02 -5.99 -1.83
CA LEU A 150 1.57 -4.70 -1.41
C LEU A 150 0.41 -3.78 -0.98
N LEU A 151 0.44 -3.37 0.28
CA LEU A 151 -0.52 -2.43 0.85
C LEU A 151 0.15 -1.06 1.00
N LEU A 152 -0.46 -0.01 0.45
CA LEU A 152 0.07 1.35 0.45
C LEU A 152 -0.96 2.30 1.06
N ASP A 153 -0.62 2.92 2.17
CA ASP A 153 -1.50 3.88 2.85
C ASP A 153 -1.00 5.31 2.60
N GLU A 154 -1.67 6.02 1.70
CA GLU A 154 -1.34 7.37 1.25
C GLU A 154 0.15 7.59 0.94
N PRO A 155 0.76 6.73 0.12
CA PRO A 155 2.22 6.65 0.01
C PRO A 155 2.88 7.93 -0.53
N PHE A 156 2.12 8.78 -1.21
CA PHE A 156 2.65 9.92 -1.98
C PHE A 156 2.03 11.26 -1.60
N ALA A 157 1.32 11.35 -0.47
CA ALA A 157 0.64 12.58 -0.02
C ALA A 157 1.60 13.79 0.14
N ALA A 158 2.87 13.54 0.50
CA ALA A 158 3.89 14.58 0.70
C ALA A 158 4.70 14.93 -0.57
N LEU A 159 4.36 14.36 -1.74
CA LEU A 159 5.11 14.56 -2.98
C LEU A 159 4.43 15.58 -3.90
N GLY A 160 5.25 16.37 -4.61
CA GLY A 160 4.75 17.20 -5.69
C GLY A 160 4.27 16.37 -6.90
N PRO A 161 3.41 16.95 -7.78
CA PRO A 161 2.69 16.19 -8.82
C PRO A 161 3.59 15.38 -9.75
N ALA A 162 4.70 15.93 -10.22
CA ALA A 162 5.61 15.25 -11.15
C ALA A 162 6.25 14.03 -10.49
N LEU A 163 6.80 14.19 -9.28
CA LEU A 163 7.44 13.09 -8.55
C LEU A 163 6.43 12.03 -8.10
N LYS A 164 5.19 12.45 -7.74
CA LYS A 164 4.10 11.54 -7.44
C LYS A 164 3.79 10.63 -8.65
N ALA A 165 3.69 11.22 -9.85
CA ALA A 165 3.44 10.48 -11.07
C ALA A 165 4.55 9.44 -11.34
N GLU A 166 5.83 9.82 -11.20
CA GLU A 166 6.97 8.91 -11.35
C GLU A 166 6.93 7.75 -10.34
N MET A 167 6.55 8.03 -9.08
CA MET A 167 6.46 6.98 -8.05
C MET A 167 5.28 6.04 -8.27
N LEU A 168 4.14 6.53 -8.76
CA LEU A 168 2.99 5.69 -9.16
C LEU A 168 3.39 4.74 -10.29
N ASP A 169 4.10 5.25 -11.31
CA ASP A 169 4.59 4.44 -12.43
C ASP A 169 5.58 3.38 -11.94
N LEU A 170 6.53 3.75 -11.08
CA LEU A 170 7.49 2.83 -10.49
C LEU A 170 6.80 1.68 -9.73
N VAL A 171 5.77 1.98 -8.94
CA VAL A 171 4.99 0.94 -8.22
C VAL A 171 4.25 0.06 -9.23
N ALA A 172 3.64 0.66 -10.26
CA ALA A 172 2.90 -0.07 -11.29
C ALA A 172 3.82 -1.02 -12.08
N GLU A 173 5.00 -0.56 -12.47
CA GLU A 173 6.03 -1.36 -13.14
C GLU A 173 6.52 -2.50 -12.25
N THR A 174 6.90 -2.20 -11.00
CA THR A 174 7.37 -3.22 -10.05
C THR A 174 6.29 -4.26 -9.76
N ALA A 175 5.01 -3.85 -9.65
CA ALA A 175 3.90 -4.77 -9.48
C ALA A 175 3.72 -5.69 -10.70
N ALA A 176 3.87 -5.16 -11.91
CA ALA A 176 3.81 -5.94 -13.15
C ALA A 176 4.98 -6.92 -13.27
N GLU A 177 6.21 -6.49 -12.94
CA GLU A 177 7.42 -7.33 -12.94
C GLU A 177 7.31 -8.51 -11.96
N THR A 178 6.70 -8.28 -10.78
CA THR A 178 6.63 -9.26 -9.69
C THR A 178 5.33 -10.04 -9.64
N GLY A 179 4.31 -9.63 -10.38
CA GLY A 179 2.94 -10.16 -10.28
C GLY A 179 2.25 -9.81 -8.96
N ALA A 180 2.71 -8.77 -8.25
CA ALA A 180 2.16 -8.39 -6.97
C ALA A 180 0.78 -7.75 -7.11
N THR A 181 -0.14 -8.12 -6.21
CA THR A 181 -1.43 -7.45 -6.04
C THR A 181 -1.23 -6.22 -5.18
N VAL A 182 -1.66 -5.04 -5.64
CA VAL A 182 -1.47 -3.79 -4.91
C VAL A 182 -2.82 -3.22 -4.49
N LEU A 183 -2.96 -2.90 -3.20
CA LEU A 183 -4.06 -2.09 -2.67
C LEU A 183 -3.48 -0.76 -2.19
N MET A 184 -3.95 0.35 -2.75
CA MET A 184 -3.45 1.69 -2.42
C MET A 184 -4.59 2.59 -1.97
N VAL A 185 -4.49 3.11 -0.75
CA VAL A 185 -5.34 4.22 -0.28
C VAL A 185 -4.80 5.52 -0.87
N THR A 186 -5.67 6.30 -1.45
CA THR A 186 -5.38 7.66 -1.91
C THR A 186 -6.59 8.55 -1.76
N HIS A 187 -6.35 9.82 -1.46
CA HIS A 187 -7.38 10.87 -1.46
C HIS A 187 -7.43 11.64 -2.78
N ASP A 188 -6.52 11.34 -3.71
CA ASP A 188 -6.47 12.00 -5.01
C ASP A 188 -7.09 11.11 -6.10
N PRO A 189 -8.23 11.51 -6.68
CA PRO A 189 -8.86 10.77 -7.77
C PRO A 189 -7.97 10.61 -9.00
N ALA A 190 -7.03 11.53 -9.22
CA ALA A 190 -6.08 11.44 -10.33
C ALA A 190 -5.10 10.28 -10.13
N ASP A 191 -4.67 10.03 -8.88
CA ASP A 191 -3.83 8.87 -8.55
C ASP A 191 -4.55 7.56 -8.85
N ALA A 192 -5.83 7.44 -8.42
CA ALA A 192 -6.63 6.26 -8.67
C ALA A 192 -6.76 5.98 -10.18
N ARG A 193 -7.08 7.01 -10.97
CA ARG A 193 -7.22 6.91 -12.45
C ARG A 193 -5.91 6.54 -13.14
N ARG A 194 -4.77 7.03 -12.65
CA ARG A 194 -3.45 6.75 -13.24
C ARG A 194 -2.98 5.34 -12.93
N PHE A 195 -3.18 4.91 -11.68
CA PHE A 195 -2.53 3.72 -11.13
C PHE A 195 -3.36 2.46 -11.26
N ALA A 196 -4.68 2.53 -10.99
CA ALA A 196 -5.49 1.36 -10.68
C ALA A 196 -6.48 1.00 -11.80
N GLY A 197 -6.52 -0.27 -12.17
CA GLY A 197 -7.57 -0.81 -13.04
C GLY A 197 -8.92 -0.93 -12.32
N LEU A 198 -8.90 -1.16 -11.01
CA LEU A 198 -10.07 -1.30 -10.14
C LEU A 198 -10.04 -0.28 -9.01
N THR A 199 -11.23 0.20 -8.61
CA THR A 199 -11.36 1.10 -7.45
C THR A 199 -12.43 0.59 -6.50
N VAL A 200 -12.10 0.58 -5.21
CA VAL A 200 -12.98 0.33 -4.07
C VAL A 200 -13.40 1.67 -3.49
N LEU A 201 -14.69 1.97 -3.48
CA LEU A 201 -15.25 3.09 -2.72
C LEU A 201 -15.49 2.64 -1.29
N VAL A 202 -15.00 3.41 -0.31
CA VAL A 202 -15.23 3.17 1.12
C VAL A 202 -16.03 4.33 1.67
N GLU A 203 -17.25 4.04 2.12
CA GLU A 203 -18.17 5.04 2.66
C GLU A 203 -19.18 4.42 3.62
N ALA A 204 -19.73 5.20 4.53
CA ALA A 204 -20.83 4.80 5.42
C ALA A 204 -20.63 3.43 6.10
N GLY A 205 -19.37 3.06 6.41
CA GLY A 205 -19.04 1.78 7.03
C GLY A 205 -19.04 0.58 6.08
N ILE A 206 -18.98 0.82 4.76
CA ILE A 206 -18.93 -0.23 3.74
C ILE A 206 -17.73 0.02 2.82
N ALA A 207 -16.88 -1.00 2.65
CA ALA A 207 -15.94 -1.07 1.55
C ALA A 207 -16.61 -1.85 0.40
N HIS A 208 -17.11 -1.11 -0.59
CA HIS A 208 -17.87 -1.66 -1.70
C HIS A 208 -17.01 -2.60 -2.57
N ALA A 209 -17.68 -3.47 -3.35
CA ALA A 209 -16.96 -4.33 -4.29
C ALA A 209 -16.14 -3.49 -5.29
N PRO A 210 -14.92 -3.94 -5.67
CA PRO A 210 -14.10 -3.26 -6.66
C PRO A 210 -14.85 -3.11 -7.99
N GLN A 211 -14.79 -1.92 -8.58
CA GLN A 211 -15.34 -1.63 -9.90
C GLN A 211 -14.23 -1.16 -10.83
N PRO A 212 -14.37 -1.32 -12.16
CA PRO A 212 -13.45 -0.71 -13.11
C PRO A 212 -13.34 0.79 -12.84
N THR A 213 -12.11 1.27 -12.67
CA THR A 213 -11.85 2.67 -12.28
C THR A 213 -12.48 3.64 -13.26
N ALA A 214 -12.39 3.36 -14.58
CA ALA A 214 -12.97 4.21 -15.61
C ALA A 214 -14.50 4.33 -15.45
N ASP A 215 -15.19 3.21 -15.19
CA ASP A 215 -16.65 3.17 -15.08
C ASP A 215 -17.13 3.91 -13.82
N LEU A 216 -16.44 3.68 -12.69
CA LEU A 216 -16.76 4.33 -11.40
C LEU A 216 -16.67 5.85 -11.49
N PHE A 217 -15.63 6.36 -12.19
CA PHE A 217 -15.45 7.79 -12.35
C PHE A 217 -16.25 8.42 -13.51
N ALA A 218 -16.72 7.62 -14.47
CA ALA A 218 -17.63 8.09 -15.52
C ALA A 218 -19.05 8.27 -14.97
N ASN A 219 -19.48 7.41 -14.06
CA ASN A 219 -20.81 7.41 -13.45
C ASN A 219 -20.68 7.35 -11.92
N PRO A 220 -20.16 8.39 -11.26
CA PRO A 220 -19.88 8.35 -9.83
C PRO A 220 -21.19 8.27 -9.03
N PRO A 221 -21.27 7.36 -8.03
CA PRO A 221 -22.39 7.33 -7.10
C PRO A 221 -22.44 8.62 -6.26
N PRO A 222 -23.60 8.97 -5.64
CA PRO A 222 -23.79 10.25 -4.94
C PRO A 222 -22.68 10.60 -3.93
N ALA A 223 -22.22 9.61 -3.17
CA ALA A 223 -21.15 9.83 -2.20
C ALA A 223 -19.81 10.15 -2.87
N LEU A 224 -19.51 9.52 -4.00
CA LEU A 224 -18.30 9.85 -4.76
C LEU A 224 -18.45 11.21 -5.45
N GLN A 225 -19.64 11.59 -5.96
CA GLN A 225 -19.91 12.94 -6.49
C GLN A 225 -19.64 13.99 -5.42
N ALA A 226 -20.21 13.83 -4.22
CA ALA A 226 -19.96 14.72 -3.10
C ALA A 226 -18.47 14.81 -2.72
N TYR A 227 -17.76 13.68 -2.76
CA TYR A 227 -16.32 13.62 -2.52
C TYR A 227 -15.51 14.35 -3.60
N LEU A 228 -15.95 14.30 -4.87
CA LEU A 228 -15.32 14.98 -6.03
C LEU A 228 -15.68 16.48 -6.10
N GLY A 229 -16.59 16.97 -5.27
CA GLY A 229 -17.07 18.35 -5.31
C GLY A 229 -17.98 18.66 -6.51
N GLN A 230 -18.69 17.67 -7.00
CA GLN A 230 -19.63 17.74 -8.13
C GLN A 230 -21.07 17.81 -7.68
#